data_7c65a3749421748d1b69d0b7ad0d2e0d
#
_entry.id   7c65a3749421748d1b69d0b7ad0d2e0d
#
_cell.length_a   1.000
_cell.length_b   1.000
_cell.length_c   1.000
_cell.angle_alpha   90.00
_cell.angle_beta   90.00
_cell.angle_gamma   90.00
#
_symmetry.space_group_name_H-M   'P 1'
#
loop_
_entity.id
_entity.type
_entity.pdbx_description
1 polymer ?
#
loop_
_entity_poly.entity_id
_entity_poly.type
_entity_poly.pdbx_seq_one_letter_code
_entity_poly.pdbx_strand_id
1 'polypeptide(L)'
;MKRINNIPKSGLFFVLLLILFMLSCGEDFPENVESTNYVVLKSIKILNAGVEGTTVVEGTVNEVTKKVSFPRVDPETDVSAIRFEAELSEGATLDKETYSFHFEEGQDANDIVIKVINAPRFREYSVELRLNVPVFGADFKKEQVIDYTNNELGEPLYPVFTGSLTRGSGFDGKHVLIVTRNAMGSHLLDVNDLKNGEIKPIPLNMTGVTLGTFTVNLGAQINGHTYIANLSGGLASPLKIYHWTDPSEAPQVIANIDKNTIPGAGARHGDNLSVNVDEDGNGYIYFGDNAVTQILRLKVSNFTEISDP
;
A
#
# COMPACT_ATOMS: atom_id res chain seq x y z
N MET A 1 14.68 -97.38 2.73
CA MET A 1 15.41 -96.44 1.88
C MET A 1 14.83 -95.06 2.05
N LYS A 2 15.46 -94.16 2.78
CA LYS A 2 15.02 -92.75 2.96
C LYS A 2 15.77 -91.87 1.96
N ARG A 3 14.99 -91.13 1.08
CA ARG A 3 15.57 -90.18 0.17
C ARG A 3 15.89 -88.90 0.96
N ILE A 4 17.15 -88.48 0.93
CA ILE A 4 17.55 -87.13 1.42
C ILE A 4 17.27 -86.17 0.30
N ASN A 5 16.37 -85.22 0.56
CA ASN A 5 16.10 -84.13 -0.37
C ASN A 5 17.27 -83.14 -0.35
N ASN A 6 17.92 -82.97 -1.49
CA ASN A 6 18.94 -81.97 -1.73
C ASN A 6 18.29 -80.57 -1.73
N ILE A 7 18.61 -79.74 -0.76
CA ILE A 7 18.27 -78.32 -0.76
C ILE A 7 19.16 -77.62 -1.82
N PRO A 8 18.62 -76.90 -2.80
CA PRO A 8 19.44 -76.23 -3.80
C PRO A 8 20.33 -75.17 -3.10
N LYS A 9 21.60 -75.16 -3.47
CA LYS A 9 22.62 -74.25 -2.92
C LYS A 9 22.25 -72.76 -3.02
N SER A 10 21.36 -72.38 -3.92
CA SER A 10 20.81 -71.04 -4.05
C SER A 10 19.88 -70.62 -2.88
N GLY A 11 19.14 -71.59 -2.30
CA GLY A 11 18.25 -71.30 -1.17
C GLY A 11 19.03 -71.03 0.12
N LEU A 12 20.16 -71.72 0.32
CA LEU A 12 21.02 -71.54 1.49
C LEU A 12 21.70 -70.15 1.44
N PHE A 13 22.08 -69.67 0.25
CA PHE A 13 22.66 -68.33 0.06
C PHE A 13 21.67 -67.20 0.37
N PHE A 14 20.40 -67.40 -0.03
CA PHE A 14 19.31 -66.42 0.24
C PHE A 14 18.97 -66.35 1.74
N VAL A 15 18.96 -67.49 2.45
CA VAL A 15 18.71 -67.49 3.89
C VAL A 15 19.89 -66.88 4.64
N LEU A 16 21.14 -67.10 4.20
CA LEU A 16 22.34 -66.48 4.82
C LEU A 16 22.35 -64.94 4.61
N LEU A 17 21.92 -64.46 3.44
CA LEU A 17 21.77 -63.04 3.12
C LEU A 17 20.69 -62.38 3.98
N LEU A 18 19.56 -63.07 4.22
CA LEU A 18 18.47 -62.57 5.06
C LEU A 18 18.88 -62.46 6.54
N ILE A 19 19.70 -63.39 7.03
CA ILE A 19 20.22 -63.37 8.39
C ILE A 19 21.25 -62.25 8.57
N LEU A 20 22.06 -61.94 7.57
CA LEU A 20 22.96 -60.79 7.58
C LEU A 20 22.23 -59.44 7.62
N PHE A 21 21.06 -59.34 6.97
CA PHE A 21 20.22 -58.13 7.03
C PHE A 21 19.55 -57.96 8.42
N MET A 22 19.27 -59.02 9.12
CA MET A 22 18.67 -58.94 10.48
C MET A 22 19.70 -58.61 11.57
N LEU A 23 20.99 -58.70 11.30
CA LEU A 23 22.05 -58.36 12.24
C LEU A 23 22.55 -56.92 12.10
N SER A 24 22.02 -56.15 11.13
CA SER A 24 22.43 -54.77 10.86
C SER A 24 21.55 -53.72 11.54
N CYS A 25 20.59 -54.12 12.36
CA CYS A 25 19.70 -53.18 13.08
C CYS A 25 19.88 -53.31 14.59
N GLY A 26 21.07 -53.06 15.05
CA GLY A 26 21.40 -52.96 16.47
C GLY A 26 22.42 -51.86 16.67
N GLU A 27 22.12 -50.62 16.28
CA GLU A 27 22.74 -49.50 16.95
C GLU A 27 22.02 -49.40 18.30
N ASP A 28 22.68 -49.87 19.35
CA ASP A 28 22.33 -49.52 20.71
C ASP A 28 22.53 -48.01 20.85
N PHE A 29 21.48 -47.26 20.57
CA PHE A 29 21.42 -45.89 21.02
C PHE A 29 21.47 -45.93 22.55
N PRO A 30 22.44 -45.26 23.20
CA PRO A 30 22.47 -45.23 24.65
C PRO A 30 21.12 -44.74 25.15
N GLU A 31 20.36 -45.64 25.81
CA GLU A 31 19.13 -45.27 26.48
C GLU A 31 19.47 -44.21 27.54
N ASN A 32 18.82 -43.03 27.44
CA ASN A 32 18.84 -41.95 28.43
C ASN A 32 20.21 -41.28 28.68
N VAL A 33 20.88 -40.79 27.65
CA VAL A 33 21.81 -39.68 27.88
C VAL A 33 21.01 -38.42 28.11
N GLU A 34 20.66 -38.13 29.35
CA GLU A 34 20.17 -36.82 29.74
C GLU A 34 21.27 -35.80 29.48
N SER A 35 21.16 -35.08 28.38
CA SER A 35 22.07 -33.97 28.13
C SER A 35 21.54 -32.75 28.85
N THR A 36 22.37 -32.17 29.72
CA THR A 36 22.06 -30.89 30.39
C THR A 36 22.12 -29.70 29.46
N ASN A 37 22.55 -29.89 28.20
CA ASN A 37 22.67 -28.85 27.21
C ASN A 37 21.30 -28.52 26.58
N TYR A 38 20.42 -27.93 27.34
CA TYR A 38 19.10 -27.47 26.85
C TYR A 38 19.26 -26.30 25.88
N VAL A 39 18.38 -26.24 24.86
CA VAL A 39 18.37 -25.22 23.80
C VAL A 39 16.97 -24.61 23.67
N VAL A 40 16.48 -24.03 24.76
CA VAL A 40 15.13 -23.47 24.87
C VAL A 40 15.20 -21.94 24.81
N LEU A 41 14.37 -21.35 24.00
CA LEU A 41 14.11 -19.90 23.97
C LEU A 41 12.90 -19.63 24.85
N LYS A 42 13.10 -18.99 26.00
CA LYS A 42 12.03 -18.71 26.97
C LYS A 42 11.31 -17.41 26.63
N SER A 43 12.06 -16.36 26.35
CA SER A 43 11.54 -15.06 25.92
C SER A 43 12.51 -14.39 24.95
N ILE A 44 12.02 -13.43 24.18
CA ILE A 44 12.82 -12.65 23.23
C ILE A 44 12.19 -11.28 23.04
N LYS A 45 12.99 -10.26 22.90
CA LYS A 45 12.57 -8.91 22.56
C LYS A 45 13.49 -8.24 21.57
N ILE A 46 12.96 -7.37 20.75
CA ILE A 46 13.73 -6.44 19.90
C ILE A 46 14.15 -5.26 20.76
N LEU A 47 15.41 -4.84 20.67
CA LEU A 47 15.95 -3.72 21.45
C LEU A 47 15.97 -2.39 20.69
N ASN A 48 15.89 -2.42 19.36
CA ASN A 48 16.17 -1.29 18.50
C ASN A 48 15.10 -1.05 17.43
N ALA A 49 13.83 -1.22 17.78
CA ALA A 49 12.72 -0.84 16.91
C ALA A 49 12.49 0.69 16.90
N GLY A 50 11.73 1.16 15.88
CA GLY A 50 11.36 2.55 15.69
C GLY A 50 12.44 3.39 15.01
N VAL A 51 12.08 4.59 14.61
CA VAL A 51 12.92 5.56 13.88
C VAL A 51 14.25 5.82 14.59
N GLU A 52 14.21 5.99 15.91
CA GLU A 52 15.40 6.28 16.72
C GLU A 52 16.18 5.03 17.15
N GLY A 53 15.69 3.83 16.81
CA GLY A 53 16.33 2.57 17.17
C GLY A 53 16.42 2.32 18.68
N THR A 54 15.46 2.79 19.47
CA THR A 54 15.46 2.71 20.94
C THR A 54 14.20 2.04 21.49
N THR A 55 13.21 1.76 20.66
CA THR A 55 11.96 1.14 21.10
C THR A 55 12.15 -0.36 21.33
N VAL A 56 11.74 -0.82 22.51
CA VAL A 56 11.75 -2.24 22.86
C VAL A 56 10.40 -2.87 22.51
N VAL A 57 10.44 -4.01 21.81
CA VAL A 57 9.23 -4.74 21.42
C VAL A 57 9.34 -6.19 21.90
N GLU A 58 8.41 -6.60 22.76
CA GLU A 58 8.34 -7.97 23.29
C GLU A 58 7.81 -8.96 22.24
N GLY A 59 8.47 -10.11 22.10
CA GLY A 59 8.05 -11.20 21.22
C GLY A 59 7.30 -12.29 22.00
N THR A 60 6.45 -13.00 21.28
CA THR A 60 5.77 -14.20 21.79
C THR A 60 6.43 -15.44 21.23
N VAL A 61 6.90 -16.33 22.10
CA VAL A 61 7.54 -17.59 21.75
C VAL A 61 6.55 -18.74 21.83
N ASN A 62 6.38 -19.47 20.76
CA ASN A 62 5.64 -20.74 20.74
C ASN A 62 6.65 -21.89 20.71
N GLU A 63 6.89 -22.48 21.86
CA GLU A 63 7.90 -23.56 22.02
C GLU A 63 7.50 -24.87 21.32
N VAL A 64 6.19 -25.09 21.07
CA VAL A 64 5.72 -26.29 20.36
C VAL A 64 6.01 -26.18 18.87
N THR A 65 5.68 -25.05 18.26
CA THR A 65 5.87 -24.81 16.81
C THR A 65 7.22 -24.23 16.46
N LYS A 66 8.02 -23.83 17.46
CA LYS A 66 9.29 -23.12 17.28
C LYS A 66 9.15 -21.82 16.49
N LYS A 67 8.04 -21.14 16.70
CA LYS A 67 7.77 -19.84 16.10
C LYS A 67 7.86 -18.72 17.12
N VAL A 68 8.41 -17.60 16.69
CA VAL A 68 8.41 -16.33 17.40
C VAL A 68 7.66 -15.32 16.58
N SER A 69 6.75 -14.59 17.21
CA SER A 69 6.03 -13.48 16.58
C SER A 69 6.16 -12.22 17.40
N PHE A 70 6.28 -11.09 16.72
CA PHE A 70 6.30 -9.78 17.34
C PHE A 70 5.02 -8.99 16.98
N PRO A 71 4.58 -8.06 17.85
CA PRO A 71 3.69 -6.99 17.42
C PRO A 71 4.29 -6.28 16.19
N ARG A 72 3.43 -5.66 15.39
CA ARG A 72 3.92 -4.86 14.25
C ARG A 72 4.85 -3.76 14.72
N VAL A 73 5.97 -3.58 14.04
CA VAL A 73 6.95 -2.53 14.33
C VAL A 73 6.82 -1.36 13.35
N ASP A 74 7.37 -0.24 13.72
CA ASP A 74 7.41 0.95 12.87
C ASP A 74 8.14 0.64 11.54
N PRO A 75 7.59 1.03 10.38
CA PRO A 75 8.22 0.76 9.07
C PRO A 75 9.58 1.46 8.90
N GLU A 76 9.87 2.50 9.67
CA GLU A 76 11.17 3.18 9.68
C GLU A 76 12.21 2.50 10.59
N THR A 77 11.88 1.35 11.18
CA THR A 77 12.83 0.51 11.92
C THR A 77 13.95 0.02 10.99
N ASP A 78 15.20 0.16 11.40
CA ASP A 78 16.33 -0.46 10.69
C ASP A 78 16.26 -1.99 10.80
N VAL A 79 15.56 -2.60 9.87
CA VAL A 79 15.36 -4.05 9.79
C VAL A 79 16.59 -4.81 9.29
N SER A 80 17.62 -4.11 8.81
CA SER A 80 18.88 -4.74 8.35
C SER A 80 19.80 -5.17 9.51
N ALA A 81 19.57 -4.63 10.71
CA ALA A 81 20.42 -4.84 11.88
C ALA A 81 19.63 -4.97 13.19
N ILE A 82 18.60 -5.80 13.21
CA ILE A 82 17.77 -6.05 14.41
C ILE A 82 18.61 -6.73 15.49
N ARG A 83 18.55 -6.18 16.71
CA ARG A 83 19.16 -6.73 17.91
C ARG A 83 18.14 -7.35 18.81
N PHE A 84 18.35 -8.62 19.15
CA PHE A 84 17.52 -9.33 20.11
C PHE A 84 18.18 -9.41 21.48
N GLU A 85 17.37 -9.27 22.53
CA GLU A 85 17.67 -9.76 23.86
C GLU A 85 16.78 -10.97 24.13
N ALA A 86 17.36 -12.09 24.54
CA ALA A 86 16.63 -13.33 24.74
C ALA A 86 16.97 -13.97 26.10
N GLU A 87 15.94 -14.48 26.77
CA GLU A 87 16.13 -15.37 27.90
C GLU A 87 16.19 -16.82 27.38
N LEU A 88 17.34 -17.48 27.60
CA LEU A 88 17.63 -18.81 27.09
C LEU A 88 17.76 -19.80 28.25
N SER A 89 17.84 -21.09 27.92
CA SER A 89 18.31 -22.11 28.86
C SER A 89 19.76 -21.84 29.27
N GLU A 90 20.15 -22.36 30.45
CA GLU A 90 21.49 -22.16 31.00
C GLU A 90 22.57 -22.63 30.03
N GLY A 91 23.59 -21.81 29.81
CA GLY A 91 24.71 -22.09 28.91
C GLY A 91 24.39 -21.94 27.41
N ALA A 92 23.15 -21.60 27.04
CA ALA A 92 22.77 -21.37 25.65
C ALA A 92 23.01 -19.92 25.21
N THR A 93 23.28 -19.72 23.92
CA THR A 93 23.45 -18.40 23.28
C THR A 93 22.70 -18.33 21.96
N LEU A 94 22.41 -17.12 21.48
CA LEU A 94 22.01 -16.92 20.09
C LEU A 94 23.23 -17.07 19.16
N ASP A 95 22.99 -17.45 17.92
CA ASP A 95 24.01 -17.65 16.88
C ASP A 95 24.63 -16.36 16.34
N LYS A 96 23.95 -15.21 16.52
CA LYS A 96 24.37 -13.89 16.03
C LYS A 96 24.01 -12.81 17.03
N GLU A 97 24.69 -11.66 16.92
CA GLU A 97 24.38 -10.44 17.66
C GLU A 97 23.33 -9.58 16.98
N THR A 98 23.30 -9.62 15.63
CA THR A 98 22.36 -8.88 14.80
C THR A 98 21.76 -9.76 13.71
N TYR A 99 20.53 -9.47 13.35
CA TYR A 99 19.75 -10.19 12.35
C TYR A 99 19.18 -9.23 11.32
N SER A 100 19.17 -9.64 10.06
CA SER A 100 18.63 -8.86 8.95
C SER A 100 17.34 -9.48 8.44
N PHE A 101 16.32 -8.66 8.32
CA PHE A 101 15.08 -8.97 7.60
C PHE A 101 15.08 -8.25 6.27
N HIS A 102 14.61 -8.92 5.23
CA HIS A 102 14.54 -8.35 3.89
C HIS A 102 13.08 -8.27 3.44
N PHE A 103 12.56 -7.07 3.25
CA PHE A 103 11.21 -6.83 2.76
C PHE A 103 11.27 -6.41 1.29
N GLU A 104 10.51 -7.09 0.44
CA GLU A 104 10.30 -6.66 -0.93
C GLU A 104 9.21 -5.58 -0.98
N GLU A 105 9.15 -4.83 -2.08
CA GLU A 105 8.14 -3.80 -2.26
C GLU A 105 6.71 -4.38 -2.11
N GLY A 106 5.93 -3.76 -1.22
CA GLY A 106 4.57 -4.20 -0.90
C GLY A 106 4.45 -5.34 0.11
N GLN A 107 5.57 -5.87 0.63
CA GLN A 107 5.55 -6.84 1.73
C GLN A 107 5.54 -6.14 3.08
N ASP A 108 4.68 -6.61 3.97
CA ASP A 108 4.58 -6.14 5.36
C ASP A 108 5.00 -7.19 6.39
N ALA A 109 5.41 -8.37 5.95
CA ALA A 109 5.87 -9.47 6.78
C ALA A 109 7.08 -10.18 6.16
N ASN A 110 8.04 -10.58 6.99
CA ASN A 110 9.18 -11.39 6.59
C ASN A 110 9.59 -12.32 7.72
N ASP A 111 10.08 -13.51 7.38
CA ASP A 111 10.53 -14.55 8.32
C ASP A 111 12.02 -14.79 8.17
N ILE A 112 12.69 -14.94 9.31
CA ILE A 112 14.08 -15.43 9.37
C ILE A 112 14.17 -16.62 10.32
N VAL A 113 15.27 -17.33 10.24
CA VAL A 113 15.61 -18.40 11.20
C VAL A 113 16.73 -17.91 12.10
N ILE A 114 16.50 -18.02 13.41
CA ILE A 114 17.53 -17.82 14.44
C ILE A 114 17.90 -19.16 15.08
N LYS A 115 19.11 -19.28 15.60
CA LYS A 115 19.58 -20.50 16.29
C LYS A 115 19.89 -20.21 17.74
N VAL A 116 19.36 -21.05 18.61
CA VAL A 116 19.78 -21.16 20.01
C VAL A 116 20.78 -22.28 20.10
N ILE A 117 21.99 -21.99 20.53
CA ILE A 117 23.14 -22.94 20.55
C ILE A 117 23.58 -23.22 21.99
N ASN A 118 23.71 -24.47 22.32
CA ASN A 118 24.35 -24.97 23.53
C ASN A 118 25.12 -26.25 23.15
N ALA A 119 26.36 -26.04 22.67
CA ALA A 119 27.12 -27.07 21.99
C ALA A 119 27.20 -28.41 22.77
N PRO A 120 27.05 -29.55 22.11
CA PRO A 120 26.94 -29.73 20.66
C PRO A 120 25.53 -29.56 20.07
N ARG A 121 24.53 -29.15 20.86
CA ARG A 121 23.14 -29.01 20.44
C ARG A 121 22.84 -27.61 19.93
N PHE A 122 21.89 -27.55 19.01
CA PHE A 122 21.25 -26.29 18.61
C PHE A 122 19.75 -26.51 18.32
N ARG A 123 18.99 -25.43 18.32
CA ARG A 123 17.59 -25.43 17.92
C ARG A 123 17.28 -24.18 17.11
N GLU A 124 16.51 -24.36 16.06
CA GLU A 124 16.07 -23.30 15.18
C GLU A 124 14.68 -22.81 15.56
N TYR A 125 14.47 -21.49 15.49
CA TYR A 125 13.20 -20.83 15.64
C TYR A 125 12.95 -19.95 14.42
N SER A 126 11.75 -20.05 13.84
CA SER A 126 11.28 -19.12 12.82
C SER A 126 10.78 -17.85 13.50
N VAL A 127 11.33 -16.72 13.14
CA VAL A 127 10.99 -15.40 13.68
C VAL A 127 10.29 -14.60 12.62
N GLU A 128 9.01 -14.31 12.84
CA GLU A 128 8.20 -13.46 11.96
C GLU A 128 8.24 -12.01 12.46
N LEU A 129 8.70 -11.11 11.61
CA LEU A 129 8.64 -9.67 11.82
C LEU A 129 7.59 -9.05 10.86
N ARG A 130 6.73 -8.20 11.40
CA ARG A 130 5.70 -7.47 10.62
C ARG A 130 5.87 -5.97 10.81
N LEU A 131 5.83 -5.25 9.70
CA LEU A 131 5.82 -3.79 9.72
C LEU A 131 4.39 -3.26 9.89
N ASN A 132 4.26 -2.11 10.52
CA ASN A 132 3.02 -1.36 10.45
C ASN A 132 2.76 -0.99 8.98
N VAL A 133 1.61 -1.38 8.50
CA VAL A 133 1.14 -0.88 7.21
C VAL A 133 0.67 0.56 7.45
N PRO A 134 1.21 1.56 6.76
CA PRO A 134 0.68 2.90 6.84
C PRO A 134 -0.81 2.87 6.53
N VAL A 135 -1.62 3.38 7.42
CA VAL A 135 -3.05 3.55 7.13
C VAL A 135 -3.13 4.72 6.17
N PHE A 136 -3.13 4.40 4.87
CA PHE A 136 -3.38 5.39 3.83
C PHE A 136 -4.85 5.77 3.89
N GLY A 137 -5.11 7.04 4.12
CA GLY A 137 -6.47 7.59 4.18
C GLY A 137 -6.76 8.38 5.45
N ALA A 138 -8.01 8.82 5.56
CA ALA A 138 -8.45 9.62 6.70
C ALA A 138 -8.57 8.76 7.97
N ASP A 139 -8.02 9.25 9.06
CA ASP A 139 -8.30 8.68 10.39
C ASP A 139 -9.62 9.25 10.90
N PHE A 140 -10.71 8.53 10.68
CA PHE A 140 -12.06 8.93 11.11
C PHE A 140 -12.23 9.06 12.64
N LYS A 141 -11.25 8.66 13.43
CA LYS A 141 -11.24 8.91 14.89
C LYS A 141 -10.67 10.29 15.23
N LYS A 142 -10.02 10.95 14.28
CA LYS A 142 -9.43 12.28 14.40
C LYS A 142 -10.08 13.29 13.47
N GLU A 143 -11.26 12.97 12.94
CA GLU A 143 -12.01 13.88 12.09
C GLU A 143 -12.35 15.18 12.83
N GLN A 144 -12.26 16.27 12.10
CA GLN A 144 -12.84 17.55 12.49
C GLN A 144 -13.91 17.90 11.48
N VAL A 145 -15.16 17.98 11.95
CA VAL A 145 -16.29 18.39 11.12
C VAL A 145 -16.51 19.87 11.34
N ILE A 146 -16.51 20.65 10.26
CA ILE A 146 -16.85 22.07 10.27
C ILE A 146 -18.10 22.21 9.39
N ASP A 147 -19.21 22.62 9.98
CA ASP A 147 -20.47 22.79 9.27
C ASP A 147 -20.63 24.24 8.79
N TYR A 148 -20.69 24.38 7.47
CA TYR A 148 -20.91 25.67 6.78
C TYR A 148 -22.29 25.76 6.14
N THR A 149 -23.23 24.95 6.57
CA THR A 149 -24.57 24.91 5.96
C THR A 149 -25.31 26.21 6.15
N ASN A 150 -25.45 26.67 7.39
CA ASN A 150 -26.18 27.87 7.72
C ASN A 150 -25.49 28.67 8.82
N ASN A 151 -25.76 30.00 8.85
CA ASN A 151 -25.43 30.85 9.98
C ASN A 151 -26.46 30.70 11.11
N GLU A 152 -26.28 31.42 12.23
CA GLU A 152 -27.18 31.39 13.39
C GLU A 152 -28.62 31.85 13.05
N LEU A 153 -28.80 32.56 11.96
CA LEU A 153 -30.11 33.01 11.47
C LEU A 153 -30.77 32.02 10.51
N GLY A 154 -30.09 30.89 10.21
CA GLY A 154 -30.58 29.89 9.26
C GLY A 154 -30.30 30.22 7.80
N GLU A 155 -29.54 31.27 7.49
CA GLU A 155 -29.16 31.62 6.12
C GLU A 155 -27.95 30.80 5.66
N PRO A 156 -27.92 30.37 4.38
CA PRO A 156 -26.80 29.61 3.84
C PRO A 156 -25.49 30.40 3.93
N LEU A 157 -24.47 29.83 4.61
CA LEU A 157 -23.14 30.43 4.65
C LEU A 157 -22.41 30.31 3.33
N TYR A 158 -22.70 29.27 2.56
CA TYR A 158 -22.06 29.00 1.29
C TYR A 158 -23.06 28.55 0.23
N PRO A 159 -23.61 29.52 -0.54
CA PRO A 159 -24.78 29.29 -1.42
C PRO A 159 -24.44 28.58 -2.74
N VAL A 160 -23.23 28.08 -2.94
CA VAL A 160 -22.78 27.46 -4.20
C VAL A 160 -23.30 26.05 -4.40
N PHE A 161 -23.57 25.33 -3.31
CA PHE A 161 -24.14 23.99 -3.38
C PHE A 161 -25.64 24.02 -3.72
N THR A 162 -25.95 24.37 -4.95
CA THR A 162 -27.32 24.49 -5.41
C THR A 162 -27.66 23.45 -6.45
N GLY A 163 -28.48 22.48 -6.08
CA GLY A 163 -28.99 21.44 -6.97
C GLY A 163 -27.89 20.72 -7.75
N SER A 164 -28.04 20.68 -9.09
CA SER A 164 -27.10 19.98 -9.97
C SER A 164 -25.96 20.87 -10.52
N LEU A 165 -25.79 22.08 -10.02
CA LEU A 165 -24.83 23.04 -10.57
C LEU A 165 -23.41 22.80 -10.03
N THR A 166 -23.22 22.36 -8.79
CA THR A 166 -21.93 21.93 -8.26
C THR A 166 -21.63 20.55 -8.81
N ARG A 167 -20.50 20.40 -9.49
CA ARG A 167 -20.21 19.23 -10.31
C ARG A 167 -19.06 18.38 -9.81
N GLY A 168 -18.03 18.98 -9.24
CA GLY A 168 -16.87 18.27 -8.77
C GLY A 168 -16.09 19.06 -7.74
N SER A 169 -15.17 18.38 -7.09
CA SER A 169 -14.22 18.95 -6.14
C SER A 169 -12.85 18.30 -6.29
N GLY A 170 -11.82 18.99 -5.83
CA GLY A 170 -10.46 18.48 -5.70
C GLY A 170 -9.84 19.00 -4.41
N PHE A 171 -8.76 18.37 -3.95
CA PHE A 171 -8.09 18.73 -2.71
C PHE A 171 -6.61 18.35 -2.76
N ASP A 172 -5.73 19.28 -2.40
CA ASP A 172 -4.28 19.11 -2.39
C ASP A 172 -3.64 19.30 -0.99
N GLY A 173 -4.44 19.32 0.06
CA GLY A 173 -3.99 19.62 1.43
C GLY A 173 -4.02 21.11 1.78
N LYS A 174 -3.96 22.01 0.79
CA LYS A 174 -3.94 23.46 0.97
C LYS A 174 -5.21 24.13 0.48
N HIS A 175 -5.72 23.67 -0.66
CA HIS A 175 -6.93 24.21 -1.27
C HIS A 175 -7.97 23.15 -1.53
N VAL A 176 -9.24 23.52 -1.41
CA VAL A 176 -10.38 22.77 -1.91
C VAL A 176 -10.86 23.42 -3.20
N LEU A 177 -10.79 22.71 -4.31
CA LEU A 177 -11.37 23.13 -5.58
C LEU A 177 -12.87 22.85 -5.57
N ILE A 178 -13.66 23.83 -5.96
CA ILE A 178 -15.08 23.68 -6.24
C ILE A 178 -15.33 23.95 -7.73
N VAL A 179 -15.73 22.89 -8.45
CA VAL A 179 -16.11 22.99 -9.85
C VAL A 179 -17.62 23.19 -9.92
N THR A 180 -18.06 24.34 -10.43
CA THR A 180 -19.48 24.68 -10.47
C THR A 180 -19.87 25.41 -11.76
N ARG A 181 -21.10 25.20 -12.16
CA ARG A 181 -21.81 25.94 -13.24
C ARG A 181 -22.67 27.08 -12.69
N ASN A 182 -22.62 27.33 -11.37
CA ASN A 182 -23.25 28.46 -10.74
C ASN A 182 -22.60 29.74 -11.23
N ALA A 183 -23.35 30.87 -11.18
CA ALA A 183 -22.88 32.20 -11.62
C ALA A 183 -21.62 32.68 -10.85
N MET A 184 -21.34 32.16 -9.65
CA MET A 184 -20.12 32.45 -8.92
C MET A 184 -18.85 31.91 -9.64
N GLY A 185 -19.00 30.92 -10.53
CA GLY A 185 -17.88 30.28 -11.21
C GLY A 185 -17.08 29.29 -10.34
N SER A 186 -16.28 28.49 -10.99
CA SER A 186 -15.35 27.58 -10.28
C SER A 186 -14.30 28.36 -9.51
N HIS A 187 -13.91 27.89 -8.33
CA HIS A 187 -13.03 28.61 -7.43
C HIS A 187 -12.32 27.68 -6.46
N LEU A 188 -11.30 28.18 -5.79
CA LEU A 188 -10.62 27.53 -4.70
C LEU A 188 -11.07 28.09 -3.36
N LEU A 189 -11.01 27.28 -2.31
CA LEU A 189 -11.16 27.66 -0.91
C LEU A 189 -9.86 27.30 -0.18
N ASP A 190 -9.25 28.25 0.55
CA ASP A 190 -8.06 27.98 1.37
C ASP A 190 -8.47 27.20 2.63
N VAL A 191 -7.77 26.13 2.93
CA VAL A 191 -8.06 25.25 4.06
C VAL A 191 -7.84 25.96 5.40
N ASN A 192 -6.88 26.89 5.48
CA ASN A 192 -6.67 27.64 6.72
C ASN A 192 -7.78 28.64 6.98
N ASP A 193 -8.28 29.31 5.94
CA ASP A 193 -9.48 30.15 6.07
C ASP A 193 -10.68 29.32 6.55
N LEU A 194 -10.89 28.17 5.95
CA LEU A 194 -11.95 27.24 6.37
C LEU A 194 -11.78 26.80 7.83
N LYS A 195 -10.58 26.44 8.28
CA LYS A 195 -10.33 26.09 9.68
C LYS A 195 -10.60 27.25 10.66
N ASN A 196 -10.49 28.48 10.20
CA ASN A 196 -10.79 29.68 10.96
C ASN A 196 -12.27 30.11 10.90
N GLY A 197 -13.13 29.31 10.23
CA GLY A 197 -14.54 29.62 10.05
C GLY A 197 -14.84 30.63 8.94
N GLU A 198 -13.89 30.90 8.05
CA GLU A 198 -14.01 31.87 6.98
C GLU A 198 -14.17 31.20 5.61
N ILE A 199 -15.16 31.64 4.86
CA ILE A 199 -15.38 31.18 3.48
C ILE A 199 -15.00 32.32 2.53
N LYS A 200 -13.82 32.24 1.93
CA LYS A 200 -13.28 33.24 1.01
C LYS A 200 -12.97 32.59 -0.34
N PRO A 201 -13.94 32.56 -1.29
CA PRO A 201 -13.70 32.01 -2.61
C PRO A 201 -12.58 32.76 -3.34
N ILE A 202 -11.63 32.01 -3.87
CA ILE A 202 -10.58 32.49 -4.78
C ILE A 202 -11.03 32.10 -6.19
N PRO A 203 -11.61 33.02 -6.97
CA PRO A 203 -12.21 32.69 -8.27
C PRO A 203 -11.13 32.27 -9.26
N LEU A 204 -11.41 31.24 -10.06
CA LEU A 204 -10.60 30.90 -11.22
C LEU A 204 -10.92 31.86 -12.38
N ASN A 205 -9.90 32.35 -13.04
CA ASN A 205 -10.06 33.09 -14.28
C ASN A 205 -10.55 32.15 -15.40
N MET A 206 -11.75 32.31 -15.82
CA MET A 206 -12.40 31.45 -16.82
C MET A 206 -12.28 31.98 -18.27
N THR A 207 -11.38 32.95 -18.50
CA THR A 207 -11.11 33.48 -19.86
C THR A 207 -10.58 32.35 -20.75
N GLY A 208 -11.21 32.12 -21.90
CA GLY A 208 -10.84 31.05 -22.82
C GLY A 208 -11.45 29.67 -22.50
N VAL A 209 -12.15 29.51 -21.39
CA VAL A 209 -12.96 28.32 -21.13
C VAL A 209 -14.23 28.36 -21.94
N THR A 210 -14.21 27.75 -23.12
CA THR A 210 -15.26 27.84 -24.11
C THR A 210 -15.55 26.49 -24.78
N LEU A 211 -16.67 26.42 -25.45
CA LEU A 211 -17.17 25.34 -26.30
C LEU A 211 -17.66 24.09 -25.54
N GLY A 212 -18.67 23.49 -26.12
CA GLY A 212 -19.38 22.34 -25.62
C GLY A 212 -20.61 22.69 -24.80
N THR A 213 -21.46 21.71 -24.58
CA THR A 213 -22.72 21.86 -23.83
C THR A 213 -22.47 22.23 -22.37
N PHE A 214 -21.39 21.67 -21.80
CA PHE A 214 -20.98 21.94 -20.43
C PHE A 214 -19.46 22.14 -20.39
N THR A 215 -19.05 23.38 -20.31
CA THR A 215 -17.63 23.79 -20.37
C THR A 215 -16.79 23.33 -19.17
N VAL A 216 -17.45 23.15 -18.02
CA VAL A 216 -16.84 22.64 -16.80
C VAL A 216 -17.72 21.52 -16.21
N ASN A 217 -17.10 20.43 -15.74
CA ASN A 217 -17.82 19.34 -15.11
C ASN A 217 -17.11 18.75 -13.90
N LEU A 218 -15.90 18.28 -14.05
CA LEU A 218 -15.10 17.74 -12.95
C LEU A 218 -13.73 18.39 -12.90
N GLY A 219 -13.09 18.30 -11.75
CA GLY A 219 -11.73 18.79 -11.56
C GLY A 219 -10.96 18.04 -10.51
N ALA A 220 -9.67 18.29 -10.50
CA ALA A 220 -8.73 17.83 -9.49
C ALA A 220 -7.83 19.00 -9.08
N GLN A 221 -7.43 18.99 -7.82
CA GLN A 221 -6.44 19.92 -7.25
C GLN A 221 -5.27 19.10 -6.73
N ILE A 222 -4.07 19.30 -7.28
CA ILE A 222 -2.91 18.49 -6.97
C ILE A 222 -1.66 19.38 -6.97
N ASN A 223 -0.91 19.40 -5.87
CA ASN A 223 0.37 20.11 -5.75
C ASN A 223 0.30 21.60 -6.19
N GLY A 224 -0.81 22.28 -5.92
CA GLY A 224 -1.04 23.67 -6.34
C GLY A 224 -1.53 23.84 -7.79
N HIS A 225 -1.69 22.75 -8.53
CA HIS A 225 -2.20 22.75 -9.90
C HIS A 225 -3.69 22.39 -9.93
N THR A 226 -4.47 23.18 -10.64
CA THR A 226 -5.91 22.96 -10.85
C THR A 226 -6.16 22.39 -12.23
N TYR A 227 -6.86 21.29 -12.30
CA TYR A 227 -7.32 20.66 -13.54
C TYR A 227 -8.85 20.67 -13.57
N ILE A 228 -9.44 21.16 -14.66
CA ILE A 228 -10.89 21.06 -14.87
C ILE A 228 -11.15 20.49 -16.26
N ALA A 229 -12.00 19.46 -16.32
CA ALA A 229 -12.48 18.91 -17.58
C ALA A 229 -13.93 19.32 -17.87
N ASN A 230 -14.24 19.46 -19.14
CA ASN A 230 -15.60 19.61 -19.63
C ASN A 230 -16.35 18.26 -19.64
N LEU A 231 -17.63 18.29 -19.96
CA LEU A 231 -18.40 17.11 -20.36
C LEU A 231 -18.33 16.98 -21.88
N SER A 232 -17.61 15.99 -22.40
CA SER A 232 -17.50 15.74 -23.83
C SER A 232 -18.75 15.02 -24.38
N GLY A 233 -19.13 15.32 -25.60
CA GLY A 233 -20.32 14.74 -26.25
C GLY A 233 -20.11 14.41 -27.74
N GLY A 234 -18.88 14.30 -28.20
CA GLY A 234 -18.52 14.06 -29.60
C GLY A 234 -17.80 15.25 -30.24
N LEU A 235 -17.79 15.33 -31.58
CA LEU A 235 -16.99 16.29 -32.32
C LEU A 235 -17.37 17.77 -31.99
N ALA A 236 -18.63 18.02 -31.73
CA ALA A 236 -19.12 19.37 -31.37
C ALA A 236 -18.75 19.79 -29.94
N SER A 237 -18.33 18.84 -29.11
CA SER A 237 -17.89 19.05 -27.74
C SER A 237 -16.74 18.09 -27.44
N PRO A 238 -15.54 18.36 -27.98
CA PRO A 238 -14.36 17.52 -27.71
C PRO A 238 -14.03 17.52 -26.22
N LEU A 239 -13.33 16.47 -25.79
CA LEU A 239 -12.84 16.41 -24.42
C LEU A 239 -11.73 17.47 -24.24
N LYS A 240 -11.98 18.43 -23.39
CA LYS A 240 -11.03 19.48 -23.03
C LYS A 240 -10.61 19.35 -21.59
N ILE A 241 -9.32 19.59 -21.36
CA ILE A 241 -8.76 19.72 -20.03
C ILE A 241 -8.11 21.09 -19.96
N TYR A 242 -8.54 21.87 -18.97
CA TYR A 242 -8.00 23.17 -18.64
C TYR A 242 -7.12 23.04 -17.40
N HIS A 243 -6.00 23.75 -17.38
CA HIS A 243 -5.02 23.70 -16.31
C HIS A 243 -4.66 25.12 -15.87
N TRP A 244 -4.66 25.34 -14.55
CA TRP A 244 -4.22 26.58 -13.91
C TRP A 244 -3.06 26.28 -12.95
N THR A 245 -2.03 27.11 -12.96
CA THR A 245 -1.01 27.22 -11.91
C THR A 245 -1.28 28.42 -11.01
N ASP A 246 -1.93 29.46 -11.53
CA ASP A 246 -2.39 30.64 -10.82
C ASP A 246 -3.87 30.85 -11.12
N PRO A 247 -4.74 30.88 -10.11
CA PRO A 247 -6.19 31.07 -10.30
C PRO A 247 -6.54 32.40 -10.97
N SER A 248 -5.71 33.43 -10.87
CA SER A 248 -5.94 34.76 -11.49
C SER A 248 -5.64 34.80 -12.98
N GLU A 249 -4.84 33.88 -13.48
CA GLU A 249 -4.45 33.79 -14.89
C GLU A 249 -5.45 32.92 -15.69
N ALA A 250 -5.50 33.19 -17.00
CA ALA A 250 -6.29 32.34 -17.90
C ALA A 250 -5.70 30.93 -17.99
N PRO A 251 -6.53 29.88 -18.07
CA PRO A 251 -6.02 28.52 -18.09
C PRO A 251 -5.31 28.18 -19.41
N GLN A 252 -4.36 27.28 -19.32
CA GLN A 252 -3.86 26.56 -20.46
C GLN A 252 -4.82 25.44 -20.86
N VAL A 253 -5.14 25.30 -22.14
CA VAL A 253 -5.85 24.12 -22.67
C VAL A 253 -4.80 23.05 -22.93
N ILE A 254 -4.68 22.05 -22.04
CA ILE A 254 -3.67 20.99 -22.15
C ILE A 254 -4.16 19.79 -22.97
N ALA A 255 -5.47 19.65 -23.13
CA ALA A 255 -6.07 18.65 -24.03
C ALA A 255 -7.29 19.21 -24.74
N ASN A 256 -7.44 18.85 -26.02
CA ASN A 256 -8.60 19.14 -26.87
C ASN A 256 -8.79 17.97 -27.83
N ILE A 257 -9.45 16.90 -27.37
CA ILE A 257 -9.43 15.59 -27.99
C ILE A 257 -10.80 15.25 -28.56
N ASP A 258 -10.88 15.00 -29.86
CA ASP A 258 -12.04 14.33 -30.46
C ASP A 258 -11.96 12.83 -30.15
N LYS A 259 -12.88 12.33 -29.35
CA LYS A 259 -12.95 10.91 -29.00
C LYS A 259 -12.96 9.96 -30.21
N ASN A 260 -13.47 10.43 -31.36
CA ASN A 260 -13.54 9.60 -32.56
C ASN A 260 -12.16 9.33 -33.18
N THR A 261 -11.13 10.05 -32.76
CA THR A 261 -9.74 9.80 -33.19
C THR A 261 -9.03 8.77 -32.33
N ILE A 262 -9.66 8.33 -31.22
CA ILE A 262 -9.10 7.35 -30.30
C ILE A 262 -9.85 6.01 -30.48
N PRO A 263 -9.20 4.96 -31.00
CA PRO A 263 -9.83 3.65 -31.17
C PRO A 263 -10.35 3.09 -29.83
N GLY A 264 -11.63 2.70 -29.80
CA GLY A 264 -12.25 2.14 -28.60
C GLY A 264 -12.69 3.14 -27.55
N ALA A 265 -12.49 4.45 -27.75
CA ALA A 265 -13.00 5.46 -26.82
C ALA A 265 -14.54 5.43 -26.72
N GLY A 266 -15.04 5.54 -25.50
CA GLY A 266 -16.48 5.55 -25.22
C GLY A 266 -17.20 6.77 -25.79
N ALA A 267 -18.52 6.76 -25.67
CA ALA A 267 -19.36 7.80 -26.28
C ALA A 267 -19.19 9.20 -25.63
N ARG A 268 -18.97 9.26 -24.31
CA ARG A 268 -18.90 10.50 -23.54
C ARG A 268 -17.92 10.33 -22.38
N HIS A 269 -17.12 11.35 -22.14
CA HIS A 269 -16.16 11.44 -21.04
C HIS A 269 -16.36 12.74 -20.25
N GLY A 270 -15.84 12.78 -19.01
CA GLY A 270 -15.94 13.94 -18.13
C GLY A 270 -17.02 13.80 -17.05
N ASP A 271 -17.72 12.67 -16.95
CA ASP A 271 -18.57 12.30 -15.80
C ASP A 271 -17.74 11.84 -14.59
N ASN A 272 -16.52 11.43 -14.83
CA ASN A 272 -15.51 11.16 -13.83
C ASN A 272 -14.12 11.59 -14.34
N LEU A 273 -13.23 11.89 -13.41
CA LEU A 273 -11.87 12.35 -13.66
C LEU A 273 -11.01 11.90 -12.49
N SER A 274 -9.85 11.34 -12.79
CA SER A 274 -8.78 11.13 -11.81
C SER A 274 -7.47 11.65 -12.39
N VAL A 275 -6.77 12.49 -11.65
CA VAL A 275 -5.43 12.97 -12.00
C VAL A 275 -4.47 12.39 -10.98
N ASN A 276 -3.47 11.66 -11.45
CA ASN A 276 -2.44 11.05 -10.62
C ASN A 276 -1.08 11.40 -11.23
N VAL A 277 -0.45 12.41 -10.68
CA VAL A 277 0.86 12.92 -11.07
C VAL A 277 1.75 13.05 -9.84
N ASP A 278 3.05 12.82 -10.01
CA ASP A 278 4.06 13.02 -8.99
C ASP A 278 4.37 14.52 -8.75
N GLU A 279 5.36 14.80 -7.92
CA GLU A 279 5.78 16.17 -7.59
C GLU A 279 6.37 16.92 -8.80
N ASP A 280 6.90 16.19 -9.79
CA ASP A 280 7.42 16.74 -11.05
C ASP A 280 6.34 16.85 -12.14
N GLY A 281 5.10 16.46 -11.84
CA GLY A 281 3.96 16.51 -12.75
C GLY A 281 3.94 15.41 -13.79
N ASN A 282 4.60 14.29 -13.54
CA ASN A 282 4.60 13.13 -14.41
C ASN A 282 3.61 12.08 -13.91
N GLY A 283 2.81 11.51 -14.82
CA GLY A 283 1.83 10.51 -14.45
C GLY A 283 0.71 10.37 -15.48
N TYR A 284 -0.53 10.27 -14.99
CA TYR A 284 -1.67 9.98 -15.85
C TYR A 284 -2.94 10.70 -15.42
N ILE A 285 -3.76 11.03 -16.42
CA ILE A 285 -5.17 11.46 -16.23
C ILE A 285 -6.07 10.35 -16.75
N TYR A 286 -7.09 9.99 -15.99
CA TYR A 286 -8.03 8.93 -16.34
C TYR A 286 -9.46 9.48 -16.43
N PHE A 287 -10.18 8.98 -17.43
CA PHE A 287 -11.62 9.20 -17.59
C PHE A 287 -12.30 7.86 -17.83
N GLY A 288 -13.32 7.54 -17.08
CA GLY A 288 -14.27 6.49 -17.48
C GLY A 288 -15.29 7.04 -18.47
N ASP A 289 -15.78 6.21 -19.33
CA ASP A 289 -16.90 6.57 -20.20
C ASP A 289 -18.24 6.51 -19.45
N ASN A 290 -19.28 7.12 -20.01
CA ASN A 290 -20.61 7.11 -19.41
C ASN A 290 -21.32 5.76 -19.46
N ALA A 291 -20.83 4.78 -20.23
CA ALA A 291 -21.34 3.42 -20.28
C ALA A 291 -20.63 2.48 -19.30
N VAL A 292 -19.59 2.97 -18.58
CA VAL A 292 -18.79 2.20 -17.61
C VAL A 292 -18.11 0.99 -18.24
N THR A 293 -17.72 1.12 -19.50
CA THR A 293 -17.10 0.01 -20.28
C THR A 293 -15.65 0.27 -20.66
N GLN A 294 -15.23 1.56 -20.69
CA GLN A 294 -13.93 1.98 -21.18
C GLN A 294 -13.28 2.97 -20.21
N ILE A 295 -11.97 2.92 -20.14
CA ILE A 295 -11.15 3.91 -19.45
C ILE A 295 -10.22 4.54 -20.47
N LEU A 296 -10.35 5.85 -20.65
CA LEU A 296 -9.39 6.66 -21.39
C LEU A 296 -8.26 7.07 -20.43
N ARG A 297 -7.03 6.75 -20.79
CA ARG A 297 -5.84 7.14 -20.05
C ARG A 297 -5.00 8.08 -20.89
N LEU A 298 -4.65 9.23 -20.34
CA LEU A 298 -3.75 10.21 -20.95
C LEU A 298 -2.47 10.25 -20.14
N LYS A 299 -1.32 10.12 -20.78
CA LYS A 299 -0.04 10.32 -20.13
C LYS A 299 0.23 11.82 -19.99
N VAL A 300 0.68 12.24 -18.81
CA VAL A 300 1.05 13.63 -18.49
C VAL A 300 2.52 13.71 -18.17
N SER A 301 3.19 14.74 -18.65
CA SER A 301 4.54 15.13 -18.25
C SER A 301 4.56 16.63 -17.94
N ASN A 302 5.38 17.02 -16.96
CA ASN A 302 5.53 18.42 -16.55
C ASN A 302 4.18 19.13 -16.31
N PHE A 303 3.21 18.45 -15.70
CA PHE A 303 1.84 18.90 -15.40
C PHE A 303 0.95 19.21 -16.61
N THR A 304 1.50 19.49 -17.79
CA THR A 304 0.74 20.07 -18.90
C THR A 304 0.93 19.36 -20.25
N GLU A 305 1.95 18.58 -20.42
CA GLU A 305 2.24 17.90 -21.67
C GLU A 305 1.48 16.57 -21.74
N ILE A 306 0.47 16.50 -22.61
CA ILE A 306 -0.37 15.31 -22.79
C ILE A 306 0.14 14.52 -23.99
N SER A 307 0.34 13.22 -23.79
CA SER A 307 0.71 12.27 -24.84
C SER A 307 -0.03 10.93 -24.66
N ASP A 308 0.06 10.09 -25.66
CA ASP A 308 -0.43 8.69 -25.68
C ASP A 308 -1.87 8.53 -25.13
N PRO A 309 -2.89 9.12 -25.79
CA PRO A 309 -4.29 8.85 -25.48
C PRO A 309 -4.72 7.45 -25.89
#